data_88ec9bff1ffe09157dc18aafdce76eb5
#
_entry.id   88ec9bff1ffe09157dc18aafdce76eb5
#
_cell.length_a   1.000
_cell.length_b   1.000
_cell.length_c   1.000
_cell.angle_alpha   90.00
_cell.angle_beta   90.00
_cell.angle_gamma   90.00
#
_symmetry.space_group_name_H-M   'P 1'
#
loop_
_entity.id
_entity.type
_entity.pdbx_description
1 polymer ?
#
loop_
_entity_poly.entity_id
_entity_poly.type
_entity_poly.pdbx_seq_one_letter_code
_entity_poly.pdbx_strand_id
1 'polypeptide(L)'
;MLRFQMENSIDEESKDREMAEVLESKESDTTAVDNRSNLFSSEDFKIEVQNLPRFCGHSQLKKLFSHKLKLNFHKLKPCGPKANYMYICFKNVEDKEKAIGVIDGFVYKGSKLRAKSSSKQKDPFQKKTEQTQSEAPPDERSVEERLRAAVCPLADDSYETQLSKKQSEVQALVKRLGSEVSRGHDVLRHWVGGKIKDCDTIAPVSNFVRSPSVNGYRNKCEFSIGHMTVEGQTERRVTVGFRLSSYKSGSVDVVSLSSLADISTTLPHISAKMVSVVSRLEQYVRASGVPPYCSLQRTGNWRNVMIRTSRGTHTDRVGSYEDNIREMMVVITCDPMDLSPETTERLKSELTLLFSDETSGVTSLYLHLAAARKEAGQTEAAPCLLSGSASIQETLLDRQFSISPQAFFQVNTPAAEVLYKLAGNAADLNNKTTLVDVCCGTGTIGELLPKVQSSILSPLQVSVSLTGSGMLSVSTLCPRPSETLKEMRSLTESPTVITTRGRQRTY
;
A
#
# COMPACT_ATOMS: atom_id res chain seq x y z
N MET A 1 18.72 -31.42 -58.96
CA MET A 1 18.73 -30.27 -58.06
C MET A 1 17.98 -29.06 -58.65
N LEU A 2 16.91 -29.30 -59.42
CA LEU A 2 16.12 -28.26 -60.12
C LEU A 2 14.62 -28.61 -60.18
N ARG A 3 14.16 -29.47 -59.24
CA ARG A 3 12.76 -29.88 -59.12
C ARG A 3 12.17 -29.63 -57.71
N PHE A 4 12.93 -28.95 -56.85
CA PHE A 4 12.50 -28.62 -55.46
C PHE A 4 12.30 -27.11 -55.23
N GLN A 5 12.38 -26.28 -56.27
CA GLN A 5 12.20 -24.82 -56.19
C GLN A 5 10.94 -24.28 -56.86
N MET A 6 10.08 -25.14 -57.43
CA MET A 6 8.84 -24.71 -58.10
C MET A 6 7.56 -25.09 -57.37
N GLU A 7 7.62 -25.85 -56.26
CA GLU A 7 6.42 -26.16 -55.45
C GLU A 7 6.22 -25.24 -54.23
N ASN A 8 7.22 -24.38 -53.85
CA ASN A 8 7.09 -23.43 -52.76
C ASN A 8 6.64 -22.01 -53.18
N SER A 9 6.48 -21.74 -54.49
CA SER A 9 6.05 -20.40 -54.95
C SER A 9 4.54 -20.28 -55.21
N ILE A 10 3.80 -21.39 -55.17
CA ILE A 10 2.35 -21.38 -55.44
C ILE A 10 1.54 -21.30 -54.14
N ASP A 11 2.14 -21.68 -52.99
CA ASP A 11 1.47 -21.61 -51.66
C ASP A 11 1.60 -20.26 -50.99
N GLU A 12 2.53 -19.39 -51.36
CA GLU A 12 2.66 -18.03 -50.83
C GLU A 12 1.69 -17.04 -51.49
N GLU A 13 1.45 -17.13 -52.78
CA GLU A 13 0.49 -16.24 -53.48
C GLU A 13 -0.98 -16.52 -53.11
N SER A 14 -1.33 -17.75 -52.68
CA SER A 14 -2.68 -18.05 -52.21
C SER A 14 -2.95 -17.55 -50.78
N LYS A 15 -1.93 -17.50 -49.92
CA LYS A 15 -2.03 -16.98 -48.57
C LYS A 15 -2.08 -15.45 -48.53
N ASP A 16 -1.39 -14.78 -49.43
CA ASP A 16 -1.42 -13.33 -49.54
C ASP A 16 -2.74 -12.80 -50.13
N ARG A 17 -3.43 -13.58 -50.97
CA ARG A 17 -4.77 -13.23 -51.44
C ARG A 17 -5.85 -13.44 -50.43
N GLU A 18 -5.81 -14.49 -49.59
CA GLU A 18 -6.74 -14.67 -48.47
C GLU A 18 -6.55 -13.62 -47.38
N MET A 19 -5.32 -13.13 -47.14
CA MET A 19 -5.07 -12.02 -46.21
C MET A 19 -5.51 -10.66 -46.75
N ALA A 20 -5.46 -10.44 -48.07
CA ALA A 20 -5.91 -9.19 -48.69
C ALA A 20 -7.45 -9.06 -48.70
N GLU A 21 -8.20 -10.15 -48.96
CA GLU A 21 -9.66 -10.15 -48.90
C GLU A 21 -10.22 -9.99 -47.46
N VAL A 22 -9.46 -10.39 -46.44
CA VAL A 22 -9.83 -10.15 -45.00
C VAL A 22 -9.55 -8.72 -44.56
N LEU A 23 -8.69 -7.97 -45.29
CA LEU A 23 -8.39 -6.57 -44.98
C LEU A 23 -9.31 -5.57 -45.69
N GLU A 24 -9.87 -5.90 -46.87
CA GLU A 24 -10.83 -5.02 -47.56
C GLU A 24 -12.27 -5.05 -47.05
N SER A 25 -12.65 -6.03 -46.22
CA SER A 25 -13.97 -6.08 -45.62
C SER A 25 -14.11 -5.32 -44.28
N LYS A 26 -13.13 -4.50 -43.89
CA LYS A 26 -13.12 -3.74 -42.61
C LYS A 26 -13.12 -2.23 -42.74
N GLU A 27 -13.35 -1.68 -43.92
CA GLU A 27 -13.52 -0.23 -44.07
C GLU A 27 -14.97 0.13 -44.39
N SER A 28 -15.85 0.00 -43.43
CA SER A 28 -17.06 0.83 -43.26
C SER A 28 -17.78 0.43 -41.99
N ASP A 29 -17.32 0.92 -40.84
CA ASP A 29 -18.23 1.35 -39.79
C ASP A 29 -17.51 2.26 -38.80
N THR A 30 -17.72 3.55 -38.99
CA THR A 30 -17.31 4.59 -38.05
C THR A 30 -18.28 4.62 -36.89
N THR A 31 -18.08 3.71 -35.93
CA THR A 31 -18.48 3.92 -34.54
C THR A 31 -17.47 3.19 -33.66
N ALA A 32 -16.39 3.88 -33.32
CA ALA A 32 -15.46 3.43 -32.28
C ALA A 32 -16.15 3.50 -30.90
N VAL A 33 -17.09 2.61 -30.66
CA VAL A 33 -17.69 2.34 -29.37
C VAL A 33 -17.04 1.08 -28.80
N ASP A 34 -16.07 1.30 -27.91
CA ASP A 34 -15.81 0.54 -26.70
C ASP A 34 -15.64 -0.99 -26.81
N ASN A 35 -14.64 -1.44 -27.54
CA ASN A 35 -14.20 -2.85 -27.54
C ASN A 35 -13.37 -3.26 -26.31
N ARG A 36 -13.21 -2.40 -25.29
CA ARG A 36 -12.49 -2.68 -24.03
C ARG A 36 -13.41 -3.10 -22.87
N SER A 37 -14.73 -3.13 -23.06
CA SER A 37 -15.69 -3.62 -22.06
C SER A 37 -15.69 -5.14 -21.89
N ASN A 38 -15.05 -5.90 -22.76
CA ASN A 38 -15.01 -7.37 -22.78
C ASN A 38 -13.80 -8.00 -22.06
N LEU A 39 -13.04 -7.25 -21.25
CA LEU A 39 -12.06 -7.86 -20.38
C LEU A 39 -12.76 -8.65 -19.28
N PHE A 40 -12.48 -9.97 -19.25
CA PHE A 40 -12.99 -10.91 -18.27
C PHE A 40 -13.01 -10.30 -16.85
N SER A 41 -14.18 -10.24 -16.24
CA SER A 41 -14.36 -9.88 -14.84
C SER A 41 -15.11 -10.98 -14.12
N SER A 42 -14.47 -11.62 -13.15
CA SER A 42 -15.15 -12.62 -12.31
C SER A 42 -16.31 -12.05 -11.49
N GLU A 43 -16.51 -10.73 -11.47
CA GLU A 43 -17.66 -10.06 -10.87
C GLU A 43 -18.95 -10.30 -11.66
N ASP A 44 -18.84 -10.61 -12.95
CA ASP A 44 -19.99 -10.91 -13.81
C ASP A 44 -20.57 -12.28 -13.47
N PHE A 45 -19.75 -13.16 -12.91
CA PHE A 45 -20.12 -14.52 -12.49
C PHE A 45 -20.14 -14.64 -10.96
N LYS A 46 -20.81 -13.71 -10.28
CA LYS A 46 -20.88 -13.63 -8.82
C LYS A 46 -22.17 -14.20 -8.28
N ILE A 47 -22.08 -14.94 -7.18
CA ILE A 47 -23.22 -15.38 -6.38
C ILE A 47 -23.12 -14.81 -4.97
N GLU A 48 -24.27 -14.65 -4.32
CA GLU A 48 -24.38 -14.35 -2.90
C GLU A 48 -24.83 -15.62 -2.17
N VAL A 49 -24.03 -16.03 -1.17
CA VAL A 49 -24.35 -17.15 -0.29
C VAL A 49 -24.79 -16.59 1.06
N GLN A 50 -26.01 -16.88 1.47
CA GLN A 50 -26.66 -16.41 2.70
C GLN A 50 -26.81 -17.53 3.73
N ASN A 51 -27.19 -17.15 4.96
CA ASN A 51 -27.40 -18.05 6.10
C ASN A 51 -26.13 -18.82 6.52
N LEU A 52 -24.97 -18.21 6.36
CA LEU A 52 -23.73 -18.78 6.89
C LEU A 52 -23.77 -18.81 8.41
N PRO A 53 -23.30 -19.91 9.05
CA PRO A 53 -23.17 -19.96 10.49
C PRO A 53 -22.31 -18.82 11.03
N ARG A 54 -22.66 -18.27 12.16
CA ARG A 54 -21.83 -17.25 12.85
C ARG A 54 -20.45 -17.83 13.17
N PHE A 55 -19.43 -17.00 13.06
CA PHE A 55 -18.02 -17.36 13.37
C PHE A 55 -17.37 -18.41 12.45
N CYS A 56 -17.83 -18.54 11.21
CA CYS A 56 -17.12 -19.31 10.19
C CYS A 56 -15.93 -18.54 9.67
N GLY A 57 -14.70 -19.01 9.93
CA GLY A 57 -13.47 -18.42 9.41
C GLY A 57 -13.31 -18.65 7.89
N HIS A 58 -12.60 -17.72 7.21
CA HIS A 58 -12.34 -17.79 5.76
C HIS A 58 -11.76 -19.16 5.32
N SER A 59 -10.81 -19.70 6.09
CA SER A 59 -10.20 -21.00 5.78
C SER A 59 -11.19 -22.16 5.86
N GLN A 60 -12.14 -22.13 6.80
CA GLN A 60 -13.19 -23.14 6.91
C GLN A 60 -14.16 -23.07 5.73
N LEU A 61 -14.55 -21.88 5.33
CA LEU A 61 -15.41 -21.66 4.17
C LEU A 61 -14.71 -22.05 2.86
N LYS A 62 -13.43 -21.74 2.74
CA LYS A 62 -12.63 -22.18 1.59
C LYS A 62 -12.59 -23.69 1.50
N LYS A 63 -12.33 -24.41 2.61
CA LYS A 63 -12.37 -25.89 2.66
C LYS A 63 -13.76 -26.44 2.35
N LEU A 64 -14.84 -25.81 2.83
CA LEU A 64 -16.22 -26.20 2.50
C LEU A 64 -16.45 -26.18 1.00
N PHE A 65 -16.20 -25.04 0.36
CA PHE A 65 -16.53 -24.87 -1.05
C PHE A 65 -15.57 -25.61 -1.99
N SER A 66 -14.25 -25.64 -1.71
CA SER A 66 -13.29 -26.31 -2.57
C SER A 66 -13.24 -27.84 -2.38
N HIS A 67 -13.21 -28.31 -1.14
CA HIS A 67 -13.01 -29.75 -0.87
C HIS A 67 -14.33 -30.52 -0.71
N LYS A 68 -15.26 -30.00 0.09
CA LYS A 68 -16.52 -30.73 0.36
C LYS A 68 -17.52 -30.62 -0.77
N LEU A 69 -17.73 -29.39 -1.31
CA LEU A 69 -18.67 -29.13 -2.40
C LEU A 69 -18.01 -29.18 -3.79
N LYS A 70 -16.68 -29.32 -3.86
CA LYS A 70 -15.88 -29.46 -5.11
C LYS A 70 -16.19 -28.37 -6.14
N LEU A 71 -16.36 -27.12 -5.68
CA LEU A 71 -16.65 -25.98 -6.55
C LEU A 71 -15.36 -25.35 -7.07
N ASN A 72 -15.31 -25.05 -8.36
CA ASN A 72 -14.22 -24.36 -9.04
C ASN A 72 -14.49 -22.84 -9.02
N PHE A 73 -14.14 -22.17 -7.93
CA PHE A 73 -14.36 -20.72 -7.80
C PHE A 73 -13.05 -19.94 -8.01
N HIS A 74 -13.16 -18.73 -8.52
CA HIS A 74 -12.04 -17.81 -8.71
C HIS A 74 -11.70 -17.05 -7.41
N LYS A 75 -12.72 -16.53 -6.70
CA LYS A 75 -12.50 -15.68 -5.52
C LYS A 75 -13.61 -15.84 -4.49
N LEU A 76 -13.24 -15.88 -3.20
CA LEU A 76 -14.15 -15.79 -2.06
C LEU A 76 -14.06 -14.39 -1.44
N LYS A 77 -15.21 -13.73 -1.25
CA LYS A 77 -15.31 -12.40 -0.65
C LYS A 77 -16.18 -12.44 0.61
N PRO A 78 -15.58 -12.62 1.79
CA PRO A 78 -16.32 -12.56 3.05
C PRO A 78 -16.72 -11.11 3.35
N CYS A 79 -17.93 -10.92 3.89
CA CYS A 79 -18.51 -9.60 4.17
C CYS A 79 -18.27 -9.12 5.62
N GLY A 80 -17.24 -9.64 6.29
CA GLY A 80 -16.87 -9.27 7.65
C GLY A 80 -17.26 -10.30 8.72
N PRO A 81 -16.73 -10.17 9.93
CA PRO A 81 -16.82 -11.21 10.96
C PRO A 81 -18.22 -11.40 11.57
N LYS A 82 -19.14 -10.45 11.38
CA LYS A 82 -20.52 -10.53 11.84
C LYS A 82 -21.53 -10.81 10.74
N ALA A 83 -21.09 -10.84 9.48
CA ALA A 83 -21.97 -11.09 8.35
C ALA A 83 -22.30 -12.59 8.25
N ASN A 84 -23.59 -12.90 8.06
CA ASN A 84 -24.08 -14.26 7.80
C ASN A 84 -24.16 -14.57 6.29
N TYR A 85 -23.48 -13.77 5.45
CA TYR A 85 -23.44 -13.93 4.01
C TYR A 85 -22.05 -13.65 3.45
N MET A 86 -21.80 -14.13 2.24
CA MET A 86 -20.56 -13.88 1.50
C MET A 86 -20.82 -13.90 -0.01
N TYR A 87 -19.84 -13.43 -0.78
CA TYR A 87 -19.87 -13.55 -2.23
C TYR A 87 -18.81 -14.54 -2.71
N ILE A 88 -19.18 -15.31 -3.75
CA ILE A 88 -18.27 -16.21 -4.46
C ILE A 88 -18.29 -15.79 -5.94
N CYS A 89 -17.11 -15.62 -6.53
CA CYS A 89 -16.94 -15.26 -7.93
C CYS A 89 -16.37 -16.46 -8.70
N PHE A 90 -16.89 -16.71 -9.90
CA PHE A 90 -16.48 -17.79 -10.79
C PHE A 90 -15.81 -17.25 -12.06
N LYS A 91 -15.30 -18.14 -12.92
CA LYS A 91 -14.68 -17.76 -14.19
C LYS A 91 -15.68 -17.78 -15.37
N ASN A 92 -16.77 -18.52 -15.24
CA ASN A 92 -17.77 -18.71 -16.28
C ASN A 92 -19.18 -18.89 -15.70
N VAL A 93 -20.19 -18.90 -16.56
CA VAL A 93 -21.60 -19.07 -16.20
C VAL A 93 -21.88 -20.48 -15.69
N GLU A 94 -21.26 -21.49 -16.28
CA GLU A 94 -21.50 -22.90 -15.95
C GLU A 94 -21.08 -23.22 -14.51
N ASP A 95 -19.87 -22.80 -14.10
CA ASP A 95 -19.41 -22.96 -12.70
C ASP A 95 -20.29 -22.18 -11.72
N LYS A 96 -20.80 -21.01 -12.12
CA LYS A 96 -21.72 -20.19 -11.32
C LYS A 96 -23.06 -20.89 -11.10
N GLU A 97 -23.70 -21.41 -12.17
CA GLU A 97 -24.98 -22.07 -12.09
C GLU A 97 -24.90 -23.40 -11.33
N LYS A 98 -23.85 -24.19 -11.61
CA LYS A 98 -23.53 -25.39 -10.84
C LYS A 98 -23.39 -25.08 -9.34
N ALA A 99 -22.71 -24.01 -9.01
CA ALA A 99 -22.52 -23.62 -7.61
C ALA A 99 -23.83 -23.22 -6.93
N ILE A 100 -24.72 -22.51 -7.62
CA ILE A 100 -26.05 -22.18 -7.09
C ILE A 100 -26.82 -23.48 -6.77
N GLY A 101 -26.88 -24.42 -7.72
CA GLY A 101 -27.59 -25.68 -7.52
C GLY A 101 -27.03 -26.55 -6.38
N VAL A 102 -25.71 -26.51 -6.15
CA VAL A 102 -25.06 -27.30 -5.10
C VAL A 102 -25.13 -26.62 -3.71
N ILE A 103 -25.09 -25.30 -3.64
CA ILE A 103 -25.11 -24.57 -2.37
C ILE A 103 -26.51 -24.32 -1.86
N ASP A 104 -27.47 -24.04 -2.75
CA ASP A 104 -28.83 -23.71 -2.32
C ASP A 104 -29.49 -24.91 -1.66
N GLY A 105 -29.95 -24.72 -0.44
CA GLY A 105 -30.49 -25.79 0.39
C GLY A 105 -29.48 -26.68 1.13
N PHE A 106 -28.16 -26.53 0.88
CA PHE A 106 -27.15 -27.33 1.57
C PHE A 106 -27.08 -26.98 3.07
N VAL A 107 -27.08 -28.00 3.92
CA VAL A 107 -27.02 -27.83 5.37
C VAL A 107 -25.57 -27.89 5.84
N TYR A 108 -25.09 -26.79 6.42
CA TYR A 108 -23.75 -26.67 7.00
C TYR A 108 -23.81 -26.19 8.44
N LYS A 109 -23.27 -26.98 9.37
CA LYS A 109 -23.29 -26.72 10.83
C LYS A 109 -24.70 -26.30 11.33
N GLY A 110 -25.75 -27.01 10.90
CA GLY A 110 -27.14 -26.74 11.30
C GLY A 110 -27.83 -25.58 10.55
N SER A 111 -27.13 -24.85 9.72
CA SER A 111 -27.70 -23.75 8.92
C SER A 111 -27.97 -24.21 7.49
N LYS A 112 -29.19 -23.98 6.98
CA LYS A 112 -29.53 -24.21 5.58
C LYS A 112 -29.08 -23.02 4.75
N LEU A 113 -28.06 -23.21 3.92
CA LEU A 113 -27.51 -22.16 3.07
C LEU A 113 -28.49 -21.79 1.95
N ARG A 114 -28.44 -20.55 1.52
CA ARG A 114 -29.15 -20.04 0.32
C ARG A 114 -28.12 -19.45 -0.63
N ALA A 115 -28.24 -19.77 -1.92
CA ALA A 115 -27.40 -19.20 -2.97
C ALA A 115 -28.29 -18.52 -4.01
N LYS A 116 -27.95 -17.29 -4.37
CA LYS A 116 -28.61 -16.55 -5.44
C LYS A 116 -27.59 -15.86 -6.34
N SER A 117 -27.94 -15.67 -7.60
CA SER A 117 -27.15 -14.84 -8.50
C SER A 117 -27.06 -13.41 -7.94
N SER A 118 -25.87 -12.83 -7.99
CA SER A 118 -25.63 -11.46 -7.55
C SER A 118 -25.13 -10.62 -8.73
N SER A 119 -25.71 -9.44 -8.88
CA SER A 119 -25.27 -8.50 -9.92
C SER A 119 -23.88 -7.95 -9.63
N LYS A 120 -23.17 -7.56 -10.68
CA LYS A 120 -21.94 -6.79 -10.60
C LYS A 120 -22.20 -5.52 -9.78
N GLN A 121 -21.32 -5.24 -8.83
CA GLN A 121 -21.40 -3.97 -8.13
C GLN A 121 -21.00 -2.87 -9.13
N LYS A 122 -21.94 -1.97 -9.42
CA LYS A 122 -21.67 -0.85 -10.33
C LYS A 122 -20.46 -0.07 -9.83
N ASP A 123 -19.61 0.35 -10.76
CA ASP A 123 -18.46 1.21 -10.47
C ASP A 123 -18.98 2.47 -9.74
N PRO A 124 -18.30 2.93 -8.68
CA PRO A 124 -18.67 4.14 -7.96
C PRO A 124 -18.87 5.36 -8.87
N PHE A 125 -18.12 5.44 -9.97
CA PHE A 125 -18.30 6.49 -10.96
C PHE A 125 -19.61 6.35 -11.77
N GLN A 126 -19.95 5.13 -12.19
CA GLN A 126 -21.23 4.87 -12.86
C GLN A 126 -22.43 5.15 -11.95
N LYS A 127 -22.30 4.81 -10.66
CA LYS A 127 -23.33 5.16 -9.65
C LYS A 127 -23.49 6.67 -9.52
N LYS A 128 -22.39 7.44 -9.58
CA LYS A 128 -22.44 8.89 -9.47
C LYS A 128 -23.11 9.51 -10.69
N THR A 129 -22.86 9.00 -11.90
CA THR A 129 -23.50 9.46 -13.13
C THR A 129 -25.02 9.20 -13.12
N GLU A 130 -25.50 8.10 -12.54
CA GLU A 130 -26.92 7.77 -12.39
C GLU A 130 -27.59 8.52 -11.23
N GLN A 131 -26.83 8.88 -10.17
CA GLN A 131 -27.31 9.61 -8.99
C GLN A 131 -27.17 11.14 -9.11
N THR A 132 -26.63 11.66 -10.21
CA THR A 132 -26.47 13.12 -10.44
C THR A 132 -27.81 13.85 -10.57
N GLN A 133 -28.93 13.19 -10.33
CA GLN A 133 -30.26 13.83 -10.15
C GLN A 133 -30.62 14.08 -8.68
N SER A 134 -29.82 13.66 -7.69
CA SER A 134 -29.94 14.09 -6.29
C SER A 134 -28.62 14.77 -5.89
N GLU A 135 -28.57 16.05 -6.09
CA GLU A 135 -27.45 16.94 -5.83
C GLU A 135 -27.12 16.94 -4.33
N ALA A 136 -26.02 16.27 -3.96
CA ALA A 136 -25.30 16.72 -2.78
C ALA A 136 -24.81 18.15 -3.10
N PRO A 137 -25.03 19.15 -2.22
CA PRO A 137 -24.60 20.52 -2.48
C PRO A 137 -23.11 20.52 -2.86
N PRO A 138 -22.70 21.32 -3.84
CA PRO A 138 -21.30 21.42 -4.23
C PRO A 138 -20.47 21.76 -2.99
N ASP A 139 -19.32 21.11 -2.87
CA ASP A 139 -18.38 21.41 -1.77
C ASP A 139 -17.83 22.82 -1.99
N GLU A 140 -18.33 23.78 -1.22
CA GLU A 140 -18.00 25.21 -1.35
C GLU A 140 -16.57 25.53 -0.91
N ARG A 141 -15.86 24.59 -0.30
CA ARG A 141 -14.49 24.77 0.13
C ARG A 141 -13.55 24.93 -1.07
N SER A 142 -12.53 25.76 -0.93
CA SER A 142 -11.47 25.90 -1.92
C SER A 142 -10.75 24.56 -2.18
N VAL A 143 -10.08 24.46 -3.32
CA VAL A 143 -9.28 23.26 -3.66
C VAL A 143 -8.21 23.00 -2.60
N GLU A 144 -7.58 24.05 -2.05
CA GLU A 144 -6.57 23.96 -1.01
C GLU A 144 -7.15 23.44 0.32
N GLU A 145 -8.30 23.94 0.74
CA GLU A 145 -8.98 23.45 1.95
C GLU A 145 -9.41 21.99 1.83
N ARG A 146 -9.91 21.59 0.67
CA ARG A 146 -10.29 20.20 0.38
C ARG A 146 -9.06 19.29 0.38
N LEU A 147 -7.96 19.75 -0.22
CA LEU A 147 -6.69 19.02 -0.23
C LEU A 147 -6.14 18.87 1.18
N ARG A 148 -6.11 19.94 1.97
CA ARG A 148 -5.67 19.94 3.36
C ARG A 148 -6.50 18.97 4.20
N ALA A 149 -7.82 19.02 4.08
CA ALA A 149 -8.70 18.08 4.78
C ALA A 149 -8.47 16.61 4.39
N ALA A 150 -8.06 16.34 3.13
CA ALA A 150 -7.79 14.99 2.65
C ALA A 150 -6.41 14.46 3.08
N VAL A 151 -5.38 15.31 3.09
CA VAL A 151 -3.98 14.91 3.31
C VAL A 151 -3.51 15.21 4.73
N CYS A 152 -3.91 16.32 5.31
CA CYS A 152 -3.50 16.81 6.63
C CYS A 152 -4.68 17.29 7.46
N PRO A 153 -5.65 16.44 7.83
CA PRO A 153 -6.91 16.85 8.42
C PRO A 153 -6.81 17.59 9.79
N LEU A 154 -5.63 17.59 10.41
CA LEU A 154 -5.36 18.28 11.65
C LEU A 154 -4.44 19.51 11.48
N ALA A 155 -4.13 19.92 10.24
CA ALA A 155 -3.15 21.00 10.00
C ALA A 155 -3.61 22.36 10.54
N ASP A 156 -4.91 22.59 10.65
CA ASP A 156 -5.48 23.85 11.19
C ASP A 156 -5.49 23.90 12.71
N ASP A 157 -5.29 22.76 13.38
CA ASP A 157 -5.21 22.69 14.83
C ASP A 157 -3.81 23.07 15.33
N SER A 158 -3.73 23.74 16.49
CA SER A 158 -2.46 23.87 17.20
C SER A 158 -1.89 22.49 17.54
N TYR A 159 -0.57 22.37 17.65
CA TYR A 159 0.04 21.08 17.94
C TYR A 159 -0.43 20.48 19.28
N GLU A 160 -0.71 21.30 20.28
CA GLU A 160 -1.31 20.90 21.56
C GLU A 160 -2.71 20.33 21.38
N THR A 161 -3.51 20.96 20.53
CA THR A 161 -4.86 20.46 20.18
C THR A 161 -4.77 19.12 19.45
N GLN A 162 -3.81 18.97 18.51
CA GLN A 162 -3.57 17.70 17.83
C GLN A 162 -3.19 16.58 18.82
N LEU A 163 -2.30 16.86 19.78
CA LEU A 163 -1.91 15.90 20.83
C LEU A 163 -3.11 15.50 21.70
N SER A 164 -3.91 16.47 22.14
CA SER A 164 -5.10 16.23 22.96
C SER A 164 -6.14 15.38 22.23
N LYS A 165 -6.40 15.65 20.94
CA LYS A 165 -7.28 14.82 20.09
C LYS A 165 -6.77 13.39 20.00
N LYS A 166 -5.48 13.21 19.71
CA LYS A 166 -4.86 11.88 19.59
C LYS A 166 -4.86 11.12 20.92
N GLN A 167 -4.64 11.82 22.03
CA GLN A 167 -4.72 11.21 23.35
C GLN A 167 -6.13 10.69 23.65
N SER A 168 -7.15 11.49 23.36
CA SER A 168 -8.55 11.09 23.51
C SER A 168 -8.92 9.89 22.65
N GLU A 169 -8.44 9.85 21.39
CA GLU A 169 -8.62 8.71 20.48
C GLU A 169 -7.99 7.42 21.03
N VAL A 170 -6.76 7.52 21.58
CA VAL A 170 -6.07 6.35 22.16
C VAL A 170 -6.76 5.88 23.41
N GLN A 171 -7.21 6.79 24.30
CA GLN A 171 -7.99 6.43 25.49
C GLN A 171 -9.28 5.69 25.11
N ALA A 172 -10.02 6.20 24.13
CA ALA A 172 -11.23 5.56 23.62
C ALA A 172 -10.94 4.17 23.02
N LEU A 173 -9.80 4.03 22.30
CA LEU A 173 -9.36 2.76 21.75
C LEU A 173 -9.03 1.73 22.82
N VAL A 174 -8.27 2.12 23.86
CA VAL A 174 -7.88 1.24 24.98
C VAL A 174 -9.12 0.83 25.79
N LYS A 175 -10.08 1.74 26.00
CA LYS A 175 -11.36 1.44 26.64
C LYS A 175 -12.21 0.44 25.83
N ARG A 176 -12.28 0.63 24.52
CA ARG A 176 -12.94 -0.33 23.60
C ARG A 176 -12.27 -1.70 23.63
N LEU A 177 -10.93 -1.74 23.62
CA LEU A 177 -10.18 -2.99 23.73
C LEU A 177 -10.52 -3.75 25.01
N GLY A 178 -10.60 -3.04 26.16
CA GLY A 178 -11.05 -3.63 27.44
C GLY A 178 -12.42 -4.28 27.32
N SER A 179 -13.36 -3.59 26.70
CA SER A 179 -14.72 -4.11 26.47
C SER A 179 -14.75 -5.34 25.56
N GLU A 180 -13.86 -5.40 24.55
CA GLU A 180 -13.75 -6.55 23.63
C GLU A 180 -13.12 -7.77 24.34
N VAL A 181 -12.06 -7.57 25.11
CA VAL A 181 -11.41 -8.61 25.93
C VAL A 181 -12.39 -9.18 26.96
N SER A 182 -13.11 -8.32 27.68
CA SER A 182 -14.10 -8.75 28.69
C SER A 182 -15.23 -9.58 28.08
N ARG A 183 -15.67 -9.27 26.85
CA ARG A 183 -16.73 -10.04 26.15
C ARG A 183 -16.22 -11.35 25.56
N GLY A 184 -14.94 -11.40 25.19
CA GLY A 184 -14.35 -12.57 24.51
C GLY A 184 -13.91 -13.68 25.46
N HIS A 185 -13.63 -13.38 26.75
CA HIS A 185 -13.02 -14.29 27.69
C HIS A 185 -13.57 -14.07 29.12
N ASP A 186 -14.37 -15.01 29.61
CA ASP A 186 -14.97 -14.93 30.94
C ASP A 186 -13.93 -14.83 32.05
N VAL A 187 -12.82 -15.55 31.96
CA VAL A 187 -11.71 -15.51 32.92
C VAL A 187 -11.11 -14.10 33.03
N LEU A 188 -11.00 -13.38 31.91
CA LEU A 188 -10.42 -12.04 31.89
C LEU A 188 -11.40 -10.95 32.29
N ARG A 189 -12.71 -11.25 32.35
CA ARG A 189 -13.76 -10.27 32.70
C ARG A 189 -13.52 -9.64 34.07
N HIS A 190 -13.18 -10.46 35.06
CA HIS A 190 -12.91 -10.01 36.43
C HIS A 190 -11.66 -9.10 36.49
N TRP A 191 -10.59 -9.52 35.82
CA TRP A 191 -9.35 -8.73 35.72
C TRP A 191 -9.57 -7.39 35.02
N VAL A 192 -10.26 -7.39 33.89
CA VAL A 192 -10.63 -6.15 33.17
C VAL A 192 -11.46 -5.22 34.05
N GLY A 193 -12.44 -5.78 34.77
CA GLY A 193 -13.28 -5.00 35.67
C GLY A 193 -12.49 -4.34 36.81
N GLY A 194 -11.47 -5.02 37.35
CA GLY A 194 -10.54 -4.43 38.33
C GLY A 194 -9.73 -3.29 37.71
N LYS A 195 -9.12 -3.51 36.54
CA LYS A 195 -8.31 -2.48 35.85
C LYS A 195 -9.11 -1.23 35.47
N ILE A 196 -10.34 -1.40 35.00
CA ILE A 196 -11.21 -0.27 34.66
C ILE A 196 -11.56 0.56 35.87
N LYS A 197 -11.75 -0.04 37.07
CA LYS A 197 -11.98 0.69 38.33
C LYS A 197 -10.78 1.54 38.69
N ASP A 198 -9.57 1.04 38.47
CA ASP A 198 -8.33 1.71 38.84
C ASP A 198 -7.93 2.84 37.89
N CYS A 199 -8.13 2.65 36.58
CA CYS A 199 -7.55 3.50 35.55
C CYS A 199 -8.55 4.02 34.50
N ASP A 200 -9.85 3.72 34.59
CA ASP A 200 -10.88 3.94 33.54
C ASP A 200 -10.63 3.17 32.23
N THR A 201 -9.50 2.47 32.11
CA THR A 201 -9.07 1.68 30.96
C THR A 201 -8.36 0.41 31.42
N ILE A 202 -8.13 -0.55 30.54
CA ILE A 202 -7.39 -1.80 30.89
C ILE A 202 -5.90 -1.57 31.13
N ALA A 203 -5.37 -0.42 30.70
CA ALA A 203 -4.00 0.00 30.92
C ALA A 203 -3.95 1.52 31.04
N PRO A 204 -3.11 2.07 31.93
CA PRO A 204 -2.97 3.53 32.05
C PRO A 204 -2.44 4.10 30.72
N VAL A 205 -3.04 5.19 30.26
CA VAL A 205 -2.56 5.96 29.13
C VAL A 205 -1.82 7.16 29.70
N SER A 206 -0.49 7.12 29.64
CA SER A 206 0.37 8.21 30.07
C SER A 206 0.36 9.38 29.08
N ASN A 207 1.02 10.47 29.43
CA ASN A 207 1.12 11.66 28.59
C ASN A 207 1.78 11.34 27.26
N PHE A 208 1.28 11.97 26.20
CA PHE A 208 1.86 11.87 24.86
C PHE A 208 3.19 12.61 24.80
N VAL A 209 4.19 11.97 24.24
CA VAL A 209 5.49 12.58 24.01
C VAL A 209 5.48 13.27 22.65
N ARG A 210 5.97 14.52 22.62
CA ARG A 210 5.98 15.37 21.42
C ARG A 210 6.96 14.84 20.38
N SER A 211 6.63 15.03 19.11
CA SER A 211 7.61 14.86 18.02
C SER A 211 8.65 15.99 18.08
N PRO A 212 9.92 15.70 17.91
CA PRO A 212 10.96 16.73 17.84
C PRO A 212 10.84 17.64 16.62
N SER A 213 10.19 17.16 15.55
CA SER A 213 9.93 17.93 14.33
C SER A 213 8.47 17.84 13.97
N VAL A 214 7.82 18.98 13.71
CA VAL A 214 6.39 19.08 13.36
C VAL A 214 6.17 19.55 11.93
N ASN A 215 7.19 20.10 11.28
CA ASN A 215 7.17 20.55 9.88
C ASN A 215 8.28 19.83 9.08
N GLY A 216 8.07 19.62 7.79
CA GLY A 216 9.04 19.02 6.87
C GLY A 216 9.57 17.63 7.28
N TYR A 217 8.91 16.98 8.24
CA TYR A 217 9.41 15.78 8.90
C TYR A 217 9.22 14.48 8.10
N ARG A 218 8.33 14.50 7.12
CA ARG A 218 7.93 13.29 6.41
C ARG A 218 8.99 12.87 5.40
N ASN A 219 9.59 11.72 5.65
CA ASN A 219 10.70 11.20 4.84
C ASN A 219 10.26 10.32 3.66
N LYS A 220 8.97 9.98 3.52
CA LYS A 220 8.42 9.24 2.39
C LYS A 220 7.07 9.80 1.98
N CYS A 221 6.95 10.24 0.74
CA CYS A 221 5.69 10.65 0.13
C CYS A 221 5.47 9.94 -1.21
N GLU A 222 4.22 9.65 -1.50
CA GLU A 222 3.77 9.13 -2.79
C GLU A 222 2.82 10.14 -3.42
N PHE A 223 3.21 10.65 -4.59
CA PHE A 223 2.43 11.63 -5.34
C PHE A 223 1.81 10.93 -6.56
N SER A 224 0.56 11.21 -6.83
CA SER A 224 -0.14 10.72 -8.01
C SER A 224 0.21 11.55 -9.24
N ILE A 225 0.32 10.89 -10.38
CA ILE A 225 0.38 11.55 -11.69
C ILE A 225 -1.01 11.39 -12.32
N GLY A 226 -1.60 12.48 -12.74
CA GLY A 226 -2.98 12.47 -13.22
C GLY A 226 -3.37 13.78 -13.92
N HIS A 227 -4.64 14.10 -13.86
CA HIS A 227 -5.17 15.32 -14.44
C HIS A 227 -5.85 16.17 -13.36
N MET A 228 -5.80 17.46 -13.53
CA MET A 228 -6.55 18.45 -12.78
C MET A 228 -7.51 19.18 -13.71
N THR A 229 -8.76 19.30 -13.28
CA THR A 229 -9.72 20.20 -13.93
C THR A 229 -9.44 21.63 -13.48
N VAL A 230 -9.22 22.52 -14.43
CA VAL A 230 -9.01 23.96 -14.15
C VAL A 230 -10.36 24.65 -14.31
N GLU A 231 -10.76 25.46 -13.33
CA GLU A 231 -12.02 26.20 -13.40
C GLU A 231 -12.05 27.10 -14.64
N GLY A 232 -13.15 27.04 -15.37
CA GLY A 232 -13.34 27.84 -16.62
C GLY A 232 -12.63 27.25 -17.85
N GLN A 233 -11.93 26.11 -17.74
CA GLN A 233 -11.31 25.47 -18.90
C GLN A 233 -11.93 24.08 -19.15
N THR A 234 -12.16 23.78 -20.43
CA THR A 234 -12.62 22.44 -20.86
C THR A 234 -11.49 21.42 -20.88
N GLU A 235 -10.25 21.87 -21.00
CA GLU A 235 -9.07 21.00 -21.03
C GLU A 235 -8.58 20.67 -19.63
N ARG A 236 -8.27 19.37 -19.44
CA ARG A 236 -7.69 18.87 -18.20
C ARG A 236 -6.16 18.93 -18.30
N ARG A 237 -5.53 19.60 -17.35
CA ARG A 237 -4.08 19.74 -17.29
C ARG A 237 -3.43 18.53 -16.62
N VAL A 238 -2.35 18.01 -17.21
CA VAL A 238 -1.52 16.98 -16.58
C VAL A 238 -0.79 17.54 -15.36
N THR A 239 -0.86 16.82 -14.23
CA THR A 239 -0.32 17.28 -12.95
C THR A 239 0.33 16.15 -12.17
N VAL A 240 1.26 16.51 -11.26
CA VAL A 240 1.85 15.62 -10.26
C VAL A 240 1.60 16.19 -8.87
N GLY A 241 0.96 15.41 -8.00
CA GLY A 241 0.63 15.88 -6.67
C GLY A 241 -0.27 14.92 -5.91
N PHE A 242 -1.21 15.44 -5.14
CA PHE A 242 -2.11 14.61 -4.36
C PHE A 242 -3.51 14.52 -4.96
N ARG A 243 -4.13 13.36 -4.81
CA ARG A 243 -5.55 13.21 -5.15
C ARG A 243 -6.41 14.01 -4.18
N LEU A 244 -7.35 14.75 -4.73
CA LEU A 244 -8.28 15.57 -3.96
C LEU A 244 -9.24 14.73 -3.12
N SER A 245 -9.51 13.49 -3.54
CA SER A 245 -10.38 12.57 -2.80
C SER A 245 -10.09 11.11 -3.15
N SER A 246 -10.69 10.19 -2.40
CA SER A 246 -10.57 8.76 -2.73
C SER A 246 -11.36 8.41 -4.01
N TYR A 247 -10.89 7.40 -4.74
CA TYR A 247 -11.61 6.86 -5.90
C TYR A 247 -13.08 6.50 -5.56
N LYS A 248 -13.34 6.03 -4.35
CA LYS A 248 -14.69 5.70 -3.88
C LYS A 248 -15.63 6.90 -3.80
N SER A 249 -15.10 8.10 -3.63
CA SER A 249 -15.87 9.34 -3.61
C SER A 249 -16.11 9.94 -5.00
N GLY A 250 -15.64 9.26 -6.06
CA GLY A 250 -15.94 9.60 -7.44
C GLY A 250 -15.14 10.77 -8.01
N SER A 251 -13.96 11.09 -7.47
CA SER A 251 -13.02 12.02 -8.11
C SER A 251 -11.70 11.33 -8.41
N VAL A 252 -11.11 11.66 -9.55
CA VAL A 252 -9.77 11.23 -9.98
C VAL A 252 -8.81 12.41 -10.10
N ASP A 253 -9.25 13.61 -9.77
CA ASP A 253 -8.45 14.82 -9.92
C ASP A 253 -7.25 14.81 -9.00
N VAL A 254 -6.11 15.22 -9.57
CA VAL A 254 -4.83 15.36 -8.88
C VAL A 254 -4.49 16.83 -8.82
N VAL A 255 -4.32 17.36 -7.62
CA VAL A 255 -3.94 18.76 -7.39
C VAL A 255 -2.43 18.88 -7.49
N SER A 256 -1.97 19.77 -8.37
CA SER A 256 -0.56 20.09 -8.52
C SER A 256 -0.03 20.80 -7.28
N LEU A 257 1.17 20.42 -6.81
CA LEU A 257 1.82 21.15 -5.73
C LEU A 257 2.19 22.58 -6.15
N SER A 258 2.54 22.79 -7.44
CA SER A 258 2.89 24.11 -7.97
C SER A 258 1.69 25.06 -8.13
N SER A 259 0.46 24.58 -7.96
CA SER A 259 -0.74 25.41 -7.97
C SER A 259 -1.16 25.94 -6.59
N LEU A 260 -0.49 25.49 -5.52
CA LEU A 260 -0.78 25.92 -4.15
C LEU A 260 -0.11 27.27 -3.88
N ALA A 261 -0.85 28.18 -3.26
CA ALA A 261 -0.35 29.52 -2.94
C ALA A 261 0.82 29.45 -1.94
N ASP A 262 0.67 28.61 -0.90
CA ASP A 262 1.72 28.32 0.06
C ASP A 262 1.68 26.84 0.48
N ILE A 263 2.67 26.09 0.00
CA ILE A 263 2.78 24.66 0.31
C ILE A 263 3.10 24.44 1.78
N SER A 264 3.90 25.31 2.39
CA SER A 264 4.36 25.15 3.77
C SER A 264 3.21 25.24 4.79
N THR A 265 2.18 26.02 4.49
CA THR A 265 0.97 26.12 5.30
C THR A 265 -0.08 25.08 4.90
N THR A 266 -0.19 24.77 3.62
CA THR A 266 -1.18 23.78 3.14
C THR A 266 -0.78 22.35 3.49
N LEU A 267 0.50 22.02 3.33
CA LEU A 267 1.06 20.66 3.52
C LEU A 267 2.34 20.70 4.38
N PRO A 268 2.25 21.11 5.64
CA PRO A 268 3.43 21.41 6.47
C PRO A 268 4.34 20.21 6.74
N HIS A 269 3.89 18.99 6.49
CA HIS A 269 4.65 17.77 6.73
C HIS A 269 5.67 17.44 5.62
N ILE A 270 5.55 18.07 4.43
CA ILE A 270 6.37 17.79 3.26
C ILE A 270 7.56 18.74 3.21
N SER A 271 8.76 18.24 2.85
CA SER A 271 9.94 19.08 2.67
C SER A 271 9.91 19.82 1.33
N ALA A 272 10.48 21.04 1.29
CA ALA A 272 10.64 21.81 0.07
C ALA A 272 11.49 21.08 -0.99
N LYS A 273 12.45 20.23 -0.55
CA LYS A 273 13.25 19.39 -1.45
C LYS A 273 12.38 18.40 -2.23
N MET A 274 11.38 17.76 -1.59
CA MET A 274 10.44 16.88 -2.29
C MET A 274 9.58 17.66 -3.27
N VAL A 275 9.14 18.87 -2.90
CA VAL A 275 8.33 19.74 -3.76
C VAL A 275 9.09 20.12 -5.03
N SER A 276 10.37 20.46 -4.91
CA SER A 276 11.23 20.79 -6.05
C SER A 276 11.30 19.63 -7.05
N VAL A 277 11.53 18.40 -6.57
CA VAL A 277 11.56 17.19 -7.42
C VAL A 277 10.22 16.95 -8.10
N VAL A 278 9.10 17.08 -7.36
CA VAL A 278 7.75 16.92 -7.92
C VAL A 278 7.47 17.94 -9.02
N SER A 279 7.82 19.21 -8.79
CA SER A 279 7.63 20.28 -9.77
C SER A 279 8.43 20.04 -11.05
N ARG A 280 9.68 19.59 -10.91
CA ARG A 280 10.55 19.24 -12.03
C ARG A 280 10.01 18.05 -12.82
N LEU A 281 9.55 17.02 -12.14
CA LEU A 281 8.91 15.85 -12.76
C LEU A 281 7.60 16.25 -13.46
N GLU A 282 6.80 17.11 -12.87
CA GLU A 282 5.54 17.57 -13.46
C GLU A 282 5.78 18.25 -14.82
N GLN A 283 6.79 19.12 -14.94
CA GLN A 283 7.16 19.76 -16.19
C GLN A 283 7.56 18.73 -17.25
N TYR A 284 8.38 17.75 -16.85
CA TYR A 284 8.80 16.67 -17.75
C TYR A 284 7.62 15.81 -18.21
N VAL A 285 6.76 15.36 -17.30
CA VAL A 285 5.61 14.52 -17.64
C VAL A 285 4.67 15.23 -18.63
N ARG A 286 4.48 16.54 -18.48
CA ARG A 286 3.71 17.35 -19.44
C ARG A 286 4.31 17.37 -20.85
N ALA A 287 5.64 17.40 -20.94
CA ALA A 287 6.37 17.46 -22.20
C ALA A 287 6.64 16.08 -22.83
N SER A 288 6.54 15.00 -22.05
CA SER A 288 6.98 13.66 -22.43
C SER A 288 6.17 13.01 -23.58
N GLY A 289 4.97 13.52 -23.86
CA GLY A 289 4.04 12.93 -24.82
C GLY A 289 3.40 11.62 -24.35
N VAL A 290 3.73 11.14 -23.12
CA VAL A 290 3.18 9.91 -22.53
C VAL A 290 2.05 10.30 -21.57
N PRO A 291 0.82 9.77 -21.74
CA PRO A 291 -0.33 10.17 -20.96
C PRO A 291 -0.30 9.61 -19.53
N PRO A 292 -0.87 10.33 -18.56
CA PRO A 292 -1.15 9.78 -17.23
C PRO A 292 -2.16 8.62 -17.29
N TYR A 293 -1.99 7.66 -16.40
CA TYR A 293 -2.91 6.52 -16.28
C TYR A 293 -4.28 6.96 -15.77
N CYS A 294 -5.30 6.70 -16.56
CA CYS A 294 -6.70 6.91 -16.20
C CYS A 294 -7.32 5.60 -15.70
N SER A 295 -7.64 5.53 -14.41
CA SER A 295 -8.26 4.32 -13.82
C SER A 295 -9.68 4.05 -14.33
N LEU A 296 -10.36 5.06 -14.88
CA LEU A 296 -11.70 4.93 -15.46
C LEU A 296 -11.64 4.26 -16.83
N GLN A 297 -10.81 4.82 -17.71
CA GLN A 297 -10.63 4.35 -19.08
C GLN A 297 -9.62 3.21 -19.17
N ARG A 298 -8.81 3.01 -18.13
CA ARG A 298 -7.72 2.02 -18.06
C ARG A 298 -6.69 2.19 -19.18
N THR A 299 -6.40 3.44 -19.49
CA THR A 299 -5.45 3.84 -20.54
C THR A 299 -4.42 4.79 -19.95
N GLY A 300 -3.29 4.95 -20.64
CA GLY A 300 -2.19 5.80 -20.21
C GLY A 300 -1.21 5.06 -19.29
N ASN A 301 -0.11 5.72 -18.98
CA ASN A 301 1.08 5.06 -18.45
C ASN A 301 1.57 5.65 -17.13
N TRP A 302 1.73 6.98 -16.99
CA TRP A 302 2.23 7.58 -15.76
C TRP A 302 1.27 7.38 -14.59
N ARG A 303 1.75 6.78 -13.48
CA ARG A 303 0.89 6.45 -12.33
C ARG A 303 1.17 7.27 -11.09
N ASN A 304 2.37 7.17 -10.58
CA ASN A 304 2.78 7.86 -9.35
C ASN A 304 4.30 8.02 -9.29
N VAL A 305 4.74 8.86 -8.39
CA VAL A 305 6.13 8.97 -7.97
C VAL A 305 6.22 8.82 -6.45
N MET A 306 7.09 7.95 -5.98
CA MET A 306 7.47 7.83 -4.58
C MET A 306 8.79 8.55 -4.38
N ILE A 307 8.83 9.49 -3.43
CA ILE A 307 10.05 10.17 -3.01
C ILE A 307 10.33 9.80 -1.56
N ARG A 308 11.57 9.41 -1.31
CA ARG A 308 12.06 9.10 0.02
C ARG A 308 13.34 9.90 0.29
N THR A 309 13.42 10.55 1.43
CA THR A 309 14.59 11.30 1.89
C THR A 309 15.22 10.65 3.10
N SER A 310 16.49 10.91 3.30
CA SER A 310 17.22 10.49 4.50
C SER A 310 18.32 11.48 4.85
N ARG A 311 18.81 11.35 6.08
CA ARG A 311 19.94 12.17 6.59
C ARG A 311 21.31 11.58 6.24
N GLY A 312 21.31 10.43 5.55
CA GLY A 312 22.54 9.70 5.25
C GLY A 312 23.20 9.13 6.50
N THR A 313 24.50 8.94 6.40
CA THR A 313 25.34 8.41 7.49
C THR A 313 25.85 9.48 8.46
N HIS A 314 25.57 10.76 8.21
CA HIS A 314 26.03 11.86 9.06
C HIS A 314 25.33 11.87 10.41
N THR A 315 26.12 12.12 11.46
CA THR A 315 25.63 12.22 12.86
C THR A 315 25.43 13.66 13.30
N ASP A 316 26.12 14.61 12.67
CA ASP A 316 26.01 16.03 12.97
C ASP A 316 24.69 16.57 12.44
N ARG A 317 23.79 16.89 13.36
CA ARG A 317 22.41 17.32 13.06
C ARG A 317 22.23 18.75 13.55
N VAL A 318 21.86 19.62 12.61
CA VAL A 318 21.61 21.04 12.89
C VAL A 318 20.20 21.39 12.40
N GLY A 319 19.40 22.04 13.26
CA GLY A 319 18.08 22.51 12.88
C GLY A 319 17.03 21.41 12.74
N SER A 320 16.17 21.54 11.73
CA SER A 320 15.04 20.63 11.45
C SER A 320 15.49 19.35 10.76
N TYR A 321 14.55 18.40 10.61
CA TYR A 321 14.78 17.21 9.78
C TYR A 321 15.15 17.58 8.35
N GLU A 322 14.47 18.58 7.77
CA GLU A 322 14.65 19.03 6.40
C GLU A 322 16.06 19.57 6.13
N ASP A 323 16.64 20.31 7.07
CA ASP A 323 18.00 20.87 6.96
C ASP A 323 19.07 19.77 6.86
N ASN A 324 18.74 18.61 7.37
CA ASN A 324 19.65 17.46 7.43
C ASN A 324 19.45 16.44 6.31
N ILE A 325 18.54 16.66 5.36
CA ILE A 325 18.36 15.77 4.22
C ILE A 325 19.61 15.79 3.34
N ARG A 326 20.24 14.62 3.13
CA ARG A 326 21.46 14.41 2.33
C ARG A 326 21.24 13.46 1.16
N GLU A 327 20.32 12.50 1.28
CA GLU A 327 20.04 11.54 0.24
C GLU A 327 18.56 11.54 -0.12
N MET A 328 18.28 11.35 -1.38
CA MET A 328 16.91 11.30 -1.90
C MET A 328 16.76 10.21 -2.95
N MET A 329 15.83 9.32 -2.70
CA MET A 329 15.40 8.27 -3.63
C MET A 329 14.11 8.66 -4.30
N VAL A 330 14.08 8.56 -5.62
CA VAL A 330 12.90 8.79 -6.46
C VAL A 330 12.56 7.53 -7.21
N VAL A 331 11.33 7.03 -7.07
CA VAL A 331 10.82 5.86 -7.79
C VAL A 331 9.60 6.28 -8.58
N ILE A 332 9.73 6.34 -9.88
CA ILE A 332 8.66 6.73 -10.81
C ILE A 332 7.99 5.46 -11.30
N THR A 333 6.67 5.35 -11.14
CA THR A 333 5.90 4.17 -11.56
C THR A 333 5.15 4.48 -12.85
N CYS A 334 5.34 3.61 -13.84
CA CYS A 334 4.72 3.69 -15.14
C CYS A 334 4.05 2.36 -15.49
N ASP A 335 2.84 2.39 -16.03
CA ASP A 335 2.22 1.20 -16.60
C ASP A 335 2.88 0.90 -17.96
N PRO A 336 3.41 -0.32 -18.17
CA PRO A 336 4.07 -0.67 -19.43
C PRO A 336 3.09 -0.87 -20.61
N MET A 337 1.79 -0.84 -20.37
CA MET A 337 0.79 -1.09 -21.40
C MET A 337 0.92 -0.06 -22.55
N ASP A 338 0.97 -0.56 -23.77
CA ASP A 338 1.09 0.25 -24.99
C ASP A 338 2.38 1.10 -25.10
N LEU A 339 3.40 0.84 -24.26
CA LEU A 339 4.73 1.45 -24.40
C LEU A 339 5.63 0.60 -25.31
N SER A 340 6.14 1.20 -26.38
CA SER A 340 7.15 0.54 -27.19
C SER A 340 8.49 0.42 -26.44
N PRO A 341 9.35 -0.55 -26.81
CA PRO A 341 10.70 -0.64 -26.26
C PRO A 341 11.50 0.67 -26.44
N GLU A 342 11.39 1.30 -27.62
CA GLU A 342 12.07 2.57 -27.93
C GLU A 342 11.60 3.69 -27.02
N THR A 343 10.27 3.80 -26.80
CA THR A 343 9.70 4.78 -25.86
C THR A 343 10.21 4.53 -24.45
N THR A 344 10.27 3.26 -24.03
CA THR A 344 10.77 2.90 -22.70
C THR A 344 12.22 3.31 -22.50
N GLU A 345 13.10 3.05 -23.49
CA GLU A 345 14.52 3.45 -23.40
C GLU A 345 14.69 4.96 -23.47
N ARG A 346 13.89 5.66 -24.29
CA ARG A 346 13.84 7.13 -24.30
C ARG A 346 13.49 7.67 -22.92
N LEU A 347 12.42 7.16 -22.28
CA LEU A 347 12.03 7.61 -20.95
C LEU A 347 13.12 7.37 -19.91
N LYS A 348 13.82 6.24 -19.96
CA LYS A 348 14.96 5.97 -19.04
C LYS A 348 16.06 7.01 -19.21
N SER A 349 16.45 7.29 -20.45
CA SER A 349 17.50 8.25 -20.76
C SER A 349 17.13 9.67 -20.35
N GLU A 350 15.92 10.11 -20.70
CA GLU A 350 15.42 11.44 -20.38
C GLU A 350 15.25 11.67 -18.87
N LEU A 351 14.72 10.68 -18.12
CA LEU A 351 14.62 10.76 -16.67
C LEU A 351 15.99 10.78 -15.99
N THR A 352 16.95 10.01 -16.49
CA THR A 352 18.33 10.05 -16.00
C THR A 352 18.94 11.44 -16.19
N LEU A 353 18.75 12.02 -17.38
CA LEU A 353 19.23 13.38 -17.66
C LEU A 353 18.51 14.43 -16.80
N LEU A 354 17.19 14.29 -16.62
CA LEU A 354 16.37 15.22 -15.82
C LEU A 354 16.89 15.40 -14.40
N PHE A 355 17.42 14.34 -13.79
CA PHE A 355 17.90 14.35 -12.40
C PHE A 355 19.41 14.18 -12.27
N SER A 356 20.19 14.40 -13.35
CA SER A 356 21.65 14.23 -13.36
C SER A 356 22.42 15.36 -12.67
N ASP A 357 21.82 16.54 -12.56
CA ASP A 357 22.49 17.70 -11.94
C ASP A 357 22.39 17.66 -10.41
N GLU A 358 23.42 18.17 -9.74
CA GLU A 358 23.50 18.20 -8.28
C GLU A 358 22.38 19.00 -7.62
N THR A 359 21.80 19.98 -8.32
CA THR A 359 20.69 20.79 -7.80
C THR A 359 19.40 19.99 -7.62
N SER A 360 19.28 18.85 -8.29
CA SER A 360 18.15 17.92 -8.11
C SER A 360 18.13 17.30 -6.72
N GLY A 361 19.29 17.11 -6.10
CA GLY A 361 19.46 16.42 -4.83
C GLY A 361 19.10 14.93 -4.87
N VAL A 362 18.82 14.36 -6.05
CA VAL A 362 18.44 12.95 -6.22
C VAL A 362 19.69 12.09 -6.25
N THR A 363 19.82 11.19 -5.27
CA THR A 363 20.96 10.28 -5.12
C THR A 363 20.66 8.84 -5.53
N SER A 364 19.38 8.53 -5.81
CA SER A 364 18.88 7.20 -6.17
C SER A 364 17.64 7.36 -7.03
N LEU A 365 17.70 7.01 -8.31
CA LEU A 365 16.62 7.16 -9.27
C LEU A 365 16.19 5.82 -9.85
N TYR A 366 14.90 5.54 -9.81
CA TYR A 366 14.31 4.31 -10.32
C TYR A 366 13.14 4.57 -11.27
N LEU A 367 13.02 3.74 -12.29
CA LEU A 367 11.79 3.55 -13.06
C LEU A 367 11.18 2.19 -12.73
N HIS A 368 9.93 2.18 -12.31
CA HIS A 368 9.18 0.98 -12.00
C HIS A 368 8.09 0.74 -13.05
N LEU A 369 8.34 -0.20 -13.94
CA LEU A 369 7.35 -0.64 -14.93
C LEU A 369 6.41 -1.65 -14.27
N ALA A 370 5.26 -1.18 -13.83
CA ALA A 370 4.30 -1.97 -13.08
C ALA A 370 2.89 -1.84 -13.67
N ALA A 371 2.34 -2.95 -14.14
CA ALA A 371 0.97 -3.00 -14.62
C ALA A 371 -0.02 -2.57 -13.53
N ALA A 372 -0.97 -1.70 -13.88
CA ALA A 372 -2.02 -1.26 -12.98
C ALA A 372 -2.95 -2.40 -12.56
N ARG A 373 -3.05 -3.44 -13.37
CA ARG A 373 -3.74 -4.70 -13.09
C ARG A 373 -2.78 -5.86 -13.23
N LYS A 374 -2.73 -6.67 -12.19
CA LYS A 374 -1.99 -7.94 -12.20
C LYS A 374 -2.92 -9.08 -12.53
N GLU A 375 -2.50 -9.94 -13.42
CA GLU A 375 -3.12 -11.24 -13.59
C GLU A 375 -2.82 -12.12 -12.38
N ALA A 376 -3.72 -13.04 -12.06
CA ALA A 376 -3.52 -13.94 -10.94
C ALA A 376 -2.27 -14.81 -11.15
N GLY A 377 -1.27 -14.64 -10.29
CA GLY A 377 0.01 -15.34 -10.37
C GLY A 377 1.15 -14.58 -11.04
N GLN A 378 0.90 -13.39 -11.56
CA GLN A 378 1.95 -12.55 -12.15
C GLN A 378 2.78 -11.88 -11.06
N THR A 379 4.10 -12.10 -11.09
CA THR A 379 5.06 -11.44 -10.20
C THR A 379 5.31 -10.01 -10.70
N GLU A 380 5.33 -9.05 -9.80
CA GLU A 380 5.67 -7.67 -10.15
C GLU A 380 7.13 -7.55 -10.52
N ALA A 381 7.42 -6.87 -11.62
CA ALA A 381 8.79 -6.54 -11.97
C ALA A 381 9.44 -5.67 -10.88
N ALA A 382 10.69 -5.92 -10.57
CA ALA A 382 11.42 -5.06 -9.65
C ALA A 382 11.67 -3.68 -10.28
N PRO A 383 11.70 -2.59 -9.50
CA PRO A 383 12.10 -1.28 -10.01
C PRO A 383 13.51 -1.34 -10.63
N CYS A 384 13.66 -0.72 -11.79
CA CYS A 384 14.93 -0.61 -12.51
C CYS A 384 15.68 0.62 -12.01
N LEU A 385 16.91 0.45 -11.50
CA LEU A 385 17.79 1.56 -11.14
C LEU A 385 18.25 2.27 -12.41
N LEU A 386 18.00 3.56 -12.52
CA LEU A 386 18.43 4.40 -13.64
C LEU A 386 19.77 5.09 -13.34
N SER A 387 19.90 5.63 -12.13
CA SER A 387 21.14 6.31 -11.72
C SER A 387 21.30 6.34 -10.19
N GLY A 388 22.50 6.55 -9.72
CA GLY A 388 22.83 6.67 -8.31
C GLY A 388 22.89 5.34 -7.56
N SER A 389 22.65 5.40 -6.26
CA SER A 389 22.78 4.25 -5.35
C SER A 389 21.50 3.39 -5.33
N ALA A 390 21.66 2.07 -5.19
CA ALA A 390 20.55 1.14 -5.07
C ALA A 390 19.75 1.27 -3.76
N SER A 391 20.28 1.97 -2.78
CA SER A 391 19.62 2.25 -1.51
C SER A 391 20.08 3.60 -0.96
N ILE A 392 19.26 4.19 -0.12
CA ILE A 392 19.66 5.35 0.68
C ILE A 392 19.97 4.92 2.11
N GLN A 393 20.84 5.67 2.78
CA GLN A 393 21.24 5.40 4.15
C GLN A 393 20.50 6.32 5.12
N GLU A 394 19.99 5.79 6.21
CA GLU A 394 19.42 6.60 7.29
C GLU A 394 20.08 6.24 8.62
N THR A 395 20.44 7.23 9.39
CA THR A 395 20.93 7.05 10.75
C THR A 395 19.79 7.25 11.73
N LEU A 396 19.47 6.22 12.51
CA LEU A 396 18.42 6.23 13.51
C LEU A 396 19.02 5.79 14.86
N LEU A 397 18.98 6.68 15.82
CA LEU A 397 19.77 6.52 17.03
C LEU A 397 21.21 6.09 16.74
N ASP A 398 22.10 5.78 16.97
CA ASP A 398 23.48 5.47 16.58
C ASP A 398 23.63 4.27 15.60
N ARG A 399 22.56 3.92 14.85
CA ARG A 399 22.60 2.84 13.86
C ARG A 399 22.30 3.34 12.47
N GLN A 400 23.00 2.76 11.51
CA GLN A 400 22.81 3.00 10.09
C GLN A 400 21.95 1.91 9.47
N PHE A 401 20.96 2.32 8.69
CA PHE A 401 20.02 1.44 7.98
C PHE A 401 20.08 1.72 6.49
N SER A 402 20.25 0.65 5.71
CA SER A 402 20.16 0.72 4.26
C SER A 402 18.70 0.51 3.84
N ILE A 403 18.14 1.49 3.14
CA ILE A 403 16.72 1.52 2.79
C ILE A 403 16.59 1.37 1.28
N SER A 404 16.07 0.22 0.83
CA SER A 404 15.72 -0.04 -0.57
C SER A 404 14.35 0.55 -0.95
N PRO A 405 14.00 0.64 -2.25
CA PRO A 405 12.72 1.19 -2.70
C PRO A 405 11.49 0.61 -2.03
N GLN A 406 11.48 -0.70 -1.79
CA GLN A 406 10.33 -1.43 -1.25
C GLN A 406 10.38 -1.60 0.29
N ALA A 407 11.50 -1.24 0.93
CA ALA A 407 11.66 -1.41 2.37
C ALA A 407 10.66 -0.54 3.14
N PHE A 408 10.07 -1.10 4.20
CA PHE A 408 9.33 -0.30 5.17
C PHE A 408 10.32 0.41 6.10
N PHE A 409 10.10 1.69 6.28
CA PHE A 409 10.79 2.50 7.30
C PHE A 409 9.82 3.55 7.85
N GLN A 410 9.97 3.95 9.13
CA GLN A 410 9.08 4.94 9.75
C GLN A 410 9.18 6.28 9.02
N VAL A 411 8.03 6.86 8.68
CA VAL A 411 7.96 8.08 7.85
C VAL A 411 8.34 9.37 8.56
N ASN A 412 8.50 9.33 9.88
CA ASN A 412 8.98 10.44 10.72
C ASN A 412 10.15 9.92 11.55
N THR A 413 11.37 10.08 11.05
CA THR A 413 12.58 9.57 11.70
C THR A 413 12.80 10.18 13.09
N PRO A 414 12.66 11.51 13.31
CA PRO A 414 12.80 12.08 14.65
C PRO A 414 11.81 11.53 15.67
N ALA A 415 10.55 11.35 15.28
CA ALA A 415 9.54 10.75 16.17
C ALA A 415 9.79 9.26 16.39
N ALA A 416 10.32 8.53 15.40
CA ALA A 416 10.70 7.13 15.55
C ALA A 416 11.83 6.94 16.57
N GLU A 417 12.79 7.85 16.63
CA GLU A 417 13.85 7.83 17.66
C GLU A 417 13.26 7.96 19.07
N VAL A 418 12.29 8.84 19.24
CA VAL A 418 11.55 8.98 20.51
C VAL A 418 10.76 7.72 20.84
N LEU A 419 10.02 7.19 19.85
CA LEU A 419 9.22 5.98 19.99
C LEU A 419 10.07 4.79 20.45
N TYR A 420 11.21 4.57 19.81
CA TYR A 420 12.08 3.43 20.13
C TYR A 420 12.77 3.60 21.49
N LYS A 421 13.15 4.81 21.87
CA LYS A 421 13.64 5.09 23.24
C LYS A 421 12.57 4.77 24.30
N LEU A 422 11.35 5.23 24.10
CA LEU A 422 10.23 4.94 25.00
C LEU A 422 9.93 3.45 25.09
N ALA A 423 9.89 2.76 23.95
CA ALA A 423 9.66 1.33 23.89
C ALA A 423 10.78 0.54 24.59
N GLY A 424 12.02 0.92 24.38
CA GLY A 424 13.18 0.32 25.04
C GLY A 424 13.11 0.49 26.57
N ASN A 425 12.84 1.69 27.04
CA ASN A 425 12.70 1.96 28.47
C ASN A 425 11.54 1.18 29.11
N ALA A 426 10.40 1.08 28.39
CA ALA A 426 9.24 0.34 28.87
C ALA A 426 9.44 -1.19 28.84
N ALA A 427 10.31 -1.69 27.99
CA ALA A 427 10.59 -3.11 27.85
C ALA A 427 11.42 -3.67 29.01
N ASP A 428 12.11 -2.83 29.78
CA ASP A 428 12.96 -3.21 30.93
C ASP A 428 13.87 -4.41 30.63
N LEU A 429 14.58 -4.33 29.46
CA LEU A 429 15.43 -5.40 28.98
C LEU A 429 16.66 -5.57 29.87
N ASN A 430 17.05 -6.82 30.13
CA ASN A 430 18.24 -7.15 30.87
C ASN A 430 18.96 -8.37 30.23
N ASN A 431 20.07 -8.81 30.78
CA ASN A 431 20.87 -9.89 30.22
C ASN A 431 20.18 -11.29 30.23
N LYS A 432 19.01 -11.42 30.83
CA LYS A 432 18.17 -12.62 30.83
C LYS A 432 16.95 -12.49 29.93
N THR A 433 16.74 -11.32 29.32
CA THR A 433 15.58 -11.06 28.47
C THR A 433 15.84 -11.50 27.04
N THR A 434 14.90 -12.24 26.45
CA THR A 434 14.90 -12.55 25.03
C THR A 434 13.92 -11.61 24.31
N LEU A 435 14.41 -10.82 23.37
CA LEU A 435 13.61 -9.97 22.52
C LEU A 435 13.24 -10.73 21.23
N VAL A 436 11.95 -10.84 20.95
CA VAL A 436 11.44 -11.44 19.72
C VAL A 436 10.74 -10.36 18.88
N ASP A 437 11.34 -10.02 17.74
CA ASP A 437 10.77 -9.07 16.78
C ASP A 437 10.03 -9.83 15.68
N VAL A 438 8.71 -9.91 15.80
CA VAL A 438 7.83 -10.60 14.84
C VAL A 438 7.45 -9.64 13.73
N CYS A 439 7.72 -10.01 12.47
CA CYS A 439 7.57 -9.14 11.29
C CYS A 439 8.55 -7.96 11.29
N CYS A 440 9.80 -8.22 11.61
CA CYS A 440 10.86 -7.25 11.84
C CYS A 440 11.12 -6.25 10.69
N GLY A 441 10.75 -6.58 9.45
CA GLY A 441 11.04 -5.75 8.28
C GLY A 441 12.56 -5.53 8.10
N THR A 442 13.02 -4.30 8.27
CA THR A 442 14.45 -3.94 8.26
C THR A 442 15.20 -4.28 9.55
N GLY A 443 14.54 -4.93 10.50
CA GLY A 443 15.15 -5.28 11.80
C GLY A 443 15.29 -4.11 12.77
N THR A 444 14.66 -2.98 12.48
CA THR A 444 14.87 -1.72 13.21
C THR A 444 14.66 -1.85 14.72
N ILE A 445 13.60 -2.54 15.16
CA ILE A 445 13.30 -2.70 16.59
C ILE A 445 14.34 -3.61 17.24
N GLY A 446 14.62 -4.76 16.65
CA GLY A 446 15.59 -5.73 17.14
C GLY A 446 17.00 -5.16 17.28
N GLU A 447 17.40 -4.24 16.37
CA GLU A 447 18.71 -3.60 16.38
C GLU A 447 18.83 -2.44 17.40
N LEU A 448 17.73 -1.73 17.67
CA LEU A 448 17.76 -0.50 18.48
C LEU A 448 17.44 -0.74 19.95
N LEU A 449 16.44 -1.56 20.28
CA LEU A 449 16.00 -1.75 21.66
C LEU A 449 17.11 -2.28 22.60
N PRO A 450 17.96 -3.23 22.22
CA PRO A 450 19.05 -3.69 23.06
C PRO A 450 20.01 -2.57 23.48
N LYS A 451 20.23 -1.58 22.61
CA LYS A 451 21.18 -0.50 22.89
C LYS A 451 20.63 0.65 23.72
N VAL A 452 19.33 0.88 23.67
CA VAL A 452 18.71 1.92 24.51
C VAL A 452 18.99 1.68 25.99
N GLN A 453 19.22 0.42 26.39
CA GLN A 453 19.58 0.06 27.76
C GLN A 453 21.06 -0.25 27.99
N SER A 454 21.87 -0.42 26.93
CA SER A 454 23.24 -0.90 27.02
C SER A 454 24.26 0.12 27.55
N SER A 455 23.85 1.29 28.03
CA SER A 455 24.74 2.10 28.88
C SER A 455 25.12 1.41 30.20
N ILE A 456 24.56 0.21 30.49
CA ILE A 456 24.75 -0.48 31.77
C ILE A 456 25.22 -1.95 31.65
N LEU A 457 25.08 -2.68 30.52
CA LEU A 457 25.34 -4.11 30.49
C LEU A 457 25.99 -4.64 29.21
N SER A 458 26.92 -5.58 29.37
CA SER A 458 27.61 -6.33 28.33
C SER A 458 26.74 -7.42 27.65
N PRO A 459 27.13 -7.90 26.43
CA PRO A 459 26.18 -8.34 25.42
C PRO A 459 25.93 -9.84 25.45
N LEU A 460 24.70 -10.23 25.66
CA LEU A 460 24.17 -11.51 25.16
C LEU A 460 22.70 -11.30 24.81
N GLN A 461 22.46 -10.91 23.57
CA GLN A 461 21.09 -10.74 23.07
C GLN A 461 20.88 -11.54 21.80
N VAL A 462 19.86 -12.38 21.82
CA VAL A 462 19.38 -13.12 20.66
C VAL A 462 18.16 -12.39 20.12
N SER A 463 18.28 -11.77 18.95
CA SER A 463 17.11 -11.30 18.22
C SER A 463 16.69 -12.37 17.21
N VAL A 464 15.44 -12.78 17.29
CA VAL A 464 14.84 -13.72 16.34
C VAL A 464 13.91 -12.92 15.41
N SER A 465 14.27 -12.85 14.16
CA SER A 465 13.51 -12.13 13.15
C SER A 465 12.80 -13.11 12.21
N LEU A 466 11.48 -12.99 12.08
CA LEU A 466 10.71 -13.69 11.06
C LEU A 466 10.58 -12.80 9.83
N THR A 467 11.23 -13.16 8.73
CA THR A 467 11.08 -12.46 7.46
C THR A 467 9.77 -12.86 6.77
N GLY A 468 9.21 -11.97 5.95
CA GLY A 468 7.95 -12.20 5.24
C GLY A 468 7.92 -13.41 4.29
N SER A 469 9.08 -14.05 4.05
CA SER A 469 9.22 -15.32 3.30
C SER A 469 9.09 -16.57 4.18
N GLY A 470 8.76 -16.43 5.46
CA GLY A 470 8.67 -17.57 6.39
C GLY A 470 10.03 -18.12 6.85
N MET A 471 11.13 -17.48 6.46
CA MET A 471 12.47 -17.88 6.87
C MET A 471 12.79 -17.25 8.22
N LEU A 472 13.10 -18.09 9.18
CA LEU A 472 13.57 -17.67 10.52
C LEU A 472 15.05 -17.24 10.38
N SER A 473 15.34 -15.96 10.47
CA SER A 473 16.70 -15.51 10.63
C SER A 473 16.99 -15.26 12.11
N VAL A 474 17.96 -15.96 12.63
CA VAL A 474 18.45 -15.78 14.00
C VAL A 474 19.79 -15.06 13.89
N SER A 475 19.83 -13.78 14.23
CA SER A 475 21.09 -13.08 14.39
C SER A 475 21.54 -13.18 15.85
N THR A 476 22.50 -14.05 16.10
CA THR A 476 23.17 -14.16 17.39
C THR A 476 24.55 -13.55 17.29
N LEU A 477 24.92 -12.79 18.28
CA LEU A 477 26.33 -12.47 18.58
C LEU A 477 27.02 -13.61 19.34
N CYS A 478 26.45 -14.81 19.36
CA CYS A 478 26.98 -15.99 20.03
C CYS A 478 27.53 -17.03 19.02
N PRO A 479 28.68 -17.68 19.28
CA PRO A 479 29.39 -18.45 18.26
C PRO A 479 28.84 -19.85 17.92
N ARG A 480 27.67 -20.26 18.39
CA ARG A 480 27.10 -21.61 18.09
C ARG A 480 25.60 -21.63 17.81
N PRO A 481 25.17 -21.70 16.52
CA PRO A 481 23.74 -21.66 16.13
C PRO A 481 22.90 -22.89 16.54
N SER A 482 23.53 -24.02 16.86
CA SER A 482 22.81 -25.27 17.08
C SER A 482 22.19 -25.44 18.47
N GLU A 483 22.65 -24.72 19.48
CA GLU A 483 22.12 -24.78 20.85
C GLU A 483 20.88 -23.85 21.01
N THR A 484 20.84 -22.74 20.29
CA THR A 484 19.79 -21.75 20.39
C THR A 484 18.40 -22.24 19.95
N LEU A 485 18.34 -23.15 18.97
CA LEU A 485 17.08 -23.78 18.50
C LEU A 485 16.48 -24.79 19.49
N LYS A 486 17.29 -25.39 20.36
CA LYS A 486 16.82 -26.26 21.42
C LYS A 486 16.29 -25.46 22.61
N GLU A 487 16.92 -24.37 22.97
CA GLU A 487 16.47 -23.45 24.02
C GLU A 487 15.15 -22.78 23.69
N MET A 488 14.91 -22.42 22.43
CA MET A 488 13.63 -21.80 21.99
C MET A 488 12.42 -22.71 22.23
N ARG A 489 12.57 -24.04 22.23
CA ARG A 489 11.48 -24.97 22.55
C ARG A 489 11.14 -25.01 24.05
N SER A 490 12.07 -24.62 24.91
CA SER A 490 11.85 -24.56 26.35
C SER A 490 11.36 -23.22 26.87
N LEU A 491 11.49 -22.15 26.05
CA LEU A 491 11.11 -20.77 26.41
C LEU A 491 9.61 -20.45 26.25
N THR A 492 8.80 -21.39 25.76
CA THR A 492 7.34 -21.23 25.72
C THR A 492 6.69 -21.24 27.11
N GLU A 493 7.47 -21.51 28.15
CA GLU A 493 7.01 -21.59 29.56
C GLU A 493 7.45 -20.41 30.45
N SER A 494 8.19 -19.41 29.95
CA SER A 494 8.68 -18.28 30.76
C SER A 494 8.16 -16.92 30.29
N PRO A 495 7.80 -16.02 31.20
CA PRO A 495 6.95 -14.87 30.89
C PRO A 495 7.73 -13.60 30.63
N THR A 496 7.97 -13.21 29.42
CA THR A 496 7.87 -11.83 28.92
C THR A 496 8.15 -11.84 27.42
N VAL A 497 7.11 -12.10 26.62
CA VAL A 497 7.16 -11.97 25.17
C VAL A 497 6.51 -10.65 24.79
N ILE A 498 7.30 -9.70 24.28
CA ILE A 498 6.78 -8.49 23.65
C ILE A 498 6.55 -8.78 22.18
N THR A 499 5.28 -8.91 21.80
CA THR A 499 4.88 -9.17 20.41
C THR A 499 4.40 -7.90 19.76
N THR A 500 5.14 -7.36 18.80
CA THR A 500 4.68 -6.27 17.94
C THR A 500 4.09 -6.87 16.66
N ARG A 501 2.76 -6.86 16.55
CA ARG A 501 2.03 -7.35 15.37
C ARG A 501 1.68 -6.19 14.44
N GLY A 502 2.54 -5.88 13.50
CA GLY A 502 2.24 -4.97 12.39
C GLY A 502 1.35 -5.66 11.35
N ARG A 503 0.10 -5.23 11.20
CA ARG A 503 -0.71 -5.59 10.03
C ARG A 503 -0.22 -4.77 8.84
N GLN A 504 0.45 -5.39 7.90
CA GLN A 504 0.56 -4.84 6.55
C GLN A 504 -0.84 -4.86 5.91
N ARG A 505 -1.44 -3.69 5.80
CA ARG A 505 -2.51 -3.47 4.81
C ARG A 505 -1.83 -3.05 3.52
N THR A 506 -1.80 -3.93 2.55
CA THR A 506 -1.59 -3.57 1.15
C THR A 506 -2.78 -2.73 0.69
N TYR A 507 -2.52 -1.46 0.38
CA TYR A 507 -3.44 -0.60 -0.34
C TYR A 507 -3.17 -0.69 -1.85
#